data_5f388f6ec7f0638c5b903b3c8b0510c5
#
_entry.id   5f388f6ec7f0638c5b903b3c8b0510c5
#
_cell.length_a   1.000
_cell.length_b   1.000
_cell.length_c   1.000
_cell.angle_alpha   90.00
_cell.angle_beta   90.00
_cell.angle_gamma   90.00
#
_symmetry.space_group_name_H-M   'P 1'
#
loop_
_entity.id
_entity.type
_entity.pdbx_description
1 polymer ?
#
loop_
_entity_poly.entity_id
_entity_poly.type
_entity_poly.pdbx_seq_one_letter_code
_entity_poly.pdbx_strand_id
1 'polypeptide(L)'
;MAGGLSPFVGQQIALLLKQKFDGCCIRLYDSSQQDGSALYPSDPSKAAIGTLLATVTVSGGNSGITWQTPTTEVLYKNPAEAWEEDSVVASGRVRYLRISPLTDDGTQRNDIPRADFIAGTYAEYVAGNTSITARFENTTLVSGQPFRVNAASMTVVLSFG
;
A
#
# COMPACT_ATOMS: atom_id res chain seq x y z
N MET A 1 8.95 23.98 -17.67
CA MET A 1 7.52 23.60 -17.82
C MET A 1 7.30 22.24 -17.17
N ALA A 2 6.51 22.16 -16.14
CA ALA A 2 6.08 20.85 -15.62
C ALA A 2 5.06 20.28 -16.62
N GLY A 3 5.43 19.26 -17.36
CA GLY A 3 4.52 18.53 -18.22
C GLY A 3 3.57 17.71 -17.35
N GLY A 4 2.28 18.05 -17.35
CA GLY A 4 1.24 17.27 -16.68
C GLY A 4 0.47 16.44 -17.69
N LEU A 5 -0.12 15.33 -17.23
CA LEU A 5 -1.12 14.59 -18.00
C LEU A 5 -2.39 15.44 -18.11
N SER A 6 -3.12 15.31 -19.23
CA SER A 6 -4.49 15.82 -19.25
C SER A 6 -5.34 15.04 -18.23
N PRO A 7 -6.36 15.66 -17.62
CA PRO A 7 -7.25 14.97 -16.67
C PRO A 7 -7.86 13.69 -17.24
N PHE A 8 -8.16 13.68 -18.52
CA PHE A 8 -8.67 12.49 -19.21
C PHE A 8 -7.65 11.33 -19.18
N VAL A 9 -6.39 11.59 -19.53
CA VAL A 9 -5.34 10.55 -19.54
C VAL A 9 -5.07 10.06 -18.11
N GLY A 10 -5.00 10.96 -17.13
CA GLY A 10 -4.86 10.60 -15.72
C GLY A 10 -5.97 9.67 -15.24
N GLN A 11 -7.22 9.98 -15.58
CA GLN A 11 -8.37 9.12 -15.26
C GLN A 11 -8.28 7.73 -15.92
N GLN A 12 -7.86 7.64 -17.20
CA GLN A 12 -7.71 6.34 -17.88
C GLN A 12 -6.65 5.46 -17.21
N ILE A 13 -5.54 6.06 -16.76
CA ILE A 13 -4.50 5.34 -16.02
C ILE A 13 -5.06 4.88 -14.65
N ALA A 14 -5.80 5.72 -13.95
CA ALA A 14 -6.43 5.36 -12.68
C ALA A 14 -7.44 4.20 -12.84
N LEU A 15 -8.22 4.19 -13.93
CA LEU A 15 -9.12 3.07 -14.26
C LEU A 15 -8.36 1.77 -14.51
N LEU A 16 -7.23 1.83 -15.22
CA LEU A 16 -6.38 0.66 -15.44
C LEU A 16 -5.80 0.13 -14.12
N LEU A 17 -5.31 1.02 -13.25
CA LEU A 17 -4.80 0.64 -11.93
C LEU A 17 -5.90 0.04 -11.06
N LYS A 18 -7.11 0.61 -11.07
CA LYS A 18 -8.26 0.01 -10.39
C LYS A 18 -8.47 -1.44 -10.83
N GLN A 19 -8.53 -1.71 -12.14
CA GLN A 19 -8.70 -3.06 -12.67
C GLN A 19 -7.59 -4.03 -12.22
N LYS A 20 -6.37 -3.54 -12.03
CA LYS A 20 -5.23 -4.36 -11.59
C LYS A 20 -5.22 -4.61 -10.09
N PHE A 21 -5.71 -3.66 -9.30
CA PHE A 21 -5.63 -3.72 -7.83
C PHE A 21 -6.97 -4.01 -7.14
N ASP A 22 -8.09 -4.09 -7.86
CA ASP A 22 -9.32 -4.67 -7.32
C ASP A 22 -9.11 -6.16 -7.02
N GLY A 23 -9.55 -6.61 -5.86
CA GLY A 23 -9.34 -7.98 -5.39
C GLY A 23 -7.97 -8.23 -4.74
N CYS A 24 -7.12 -7.21 -4.65
CA CYS A 24 -5.85 -7.29 -3.91
C CYS A 24 -6.07 -7.14 -2.39
N CYS A 25 -5.01 -7.33 -1.63
CA CYS A 25 -4.93 -6.98 -0.20
C CYS A 25 -3.77 -6.01 0.03
N ILE A 26 -3.74 -5.40 1.22
CA ILE A 26 -2.63 -4.55 1.66
C ILE A 26 -1.87 -5.31 2.75
N ARG A 27 -0.61 -5.63 2.51
CA ARG A 27 0.29 -6.26 3.48
C ARG A 27 1.21 -5.21 4.09
N LEU A 28 1.28 -5.17 5.41
CA LEU A 28 2.10 -4.24 6.18
C LEU A 28 3.32 -4.98 6.74
N TYR A 29 4.51 -4.42 6.53
CA TYR A 29 5.77 -5.06 6.92
C TYR A 29 6.62 -4.19 7.84
N ASP A 30 7.26 -4.84 8.82
CA ASP A 30 8.38 -4.31 9.58
C ASP A 30 9.68 -4.93 9.09
N SER A 31 10.54 -4.13 8.49
CA SER A 31 11.86 -4.52 8.01
C SER A 31 13.02 -3.99 8.86
N SER A 32 12.74 -3.41 10.02
CA SER A 32 13.73 -2.77 10.90
C SER A 32 14.75 -3.74 11.52
N GLN A 33 14.45 -5.04 11.51
CA GLN A 33 15.31 -6.09 12.10
C GLN A 33 16.29 -6.71 11.09
N GLN A 34 16.33 -6.21 9.86
CA GLN A 34 17.22 -6.76 8.83
C GLN A 34 18.59 -6.05 8.87
N ASP A 35 19.61 -6.76 9.34
CA ASP A 35 20.98 -6.25 9.41
C ASP A 35 21.51 -5.82 8.04
N GLY A 36 21.76 -4.51 7.89
CA GLY A 36 22.39 -3.93 6.71
C GLY A 36 21.60 -3.99 5.40
N SER A 37 20.38 -4.45 5.43
CA SER A 37 19.50 -4.54 4.26
C SER A 37 18.67 -3.27 4.03
N ALA A 38 18.22 -3.07 2.80
CA ALA A 38 17.25 -2.03 2.50
C ALA A 38 15.98 -2.19 3.34
N LEU A 39 15.38 -1.09 3.78
CA LEU A 39 14.15 -1.10 4.59
C LEU A 39 12.91 -1.51 3.80
N TYR A 40 13.02 -1.67 2.51
CA TYR A 40 11.96 -2.08 1.58
C TYR A 40 12.58 -2.71 0.33
N PRO A 41 11.86 -3.55 -0.43
CA PRO A 41 12.35 -4.12 -1.68
C PRO A 41 12.77 -3.04 -2.68
N SER A 42 13.81 -3.29 -3.47
CA SER A 42 14.30 -2.33 -4.48
C SER A 42 13.28 -2.05 -5.59
N ASP A 43 12.40 -3.01 -5.85
CA ASP A 43 11.24 -2.89 -6.71
C ASP A 43 10.16 -3.92 -6.31
N PRO A 44 8.88 -3.71 -6.71
CA PRO A 44 7.77 -4.57 -6.30
C PRO A 44 7.87 -6.03 -6.79
N SER A 45 8.67 -6.33 -7.83
CA SER A 45 8.86 -7.70 -8.31
C SER A 45 9.71 -8.56 -7.36
N LYS A 46 10.50 -7.93 -6.50
CA LYS A 46 11.35 -8.62 -5.54
C LYS A 46 10.54 -9.24 -4.42
N ALA A 47 11.16 -10.22 -3.76
CA ALA A 47 10.58 -10.83 -2.56
C ALA A 47 10.27 -9.77 -1.49
N ALA A 48 9.22 -9.99 -0.72
CA ALA A 48 8.96 -9.20 0.47
C ALA A 48 10.09 -9.39 1.49
N ILE A 49 10.43 -8.34 2.21
CA ILE A 49 11.46 -8.36 3.25
C ILE A 49 10.86 -8.00 4.61
N GLY A 50 11.45 -8.53 5.67
CA GLY A 50 11.02 -8.26 7.04
C GLY A 50 9.83 -9.10 7.49
N THR A 51 9.25 -8.72 8.61
CA THR A 51 8.14 -9.42 9.26
C THR A 51 6.81 -8.88 8.76
N LEU A 52 5.91 -9.75 8.31
CA LEU A 52 4.52 -9.40 8.03
C LEU A 52 3.81 -9.08 9.36
N LEU A 53 3.23 -7.90 9.45
CA LEU A 53 2.49 -7.45 10.62
C LEU A 53 0.98 -7.63 10.47
N ALA A 54 0.44 -7.31 9.29
CA ALA A 54 -0.99 -7.36 9.04
C ALA A 54 -1.29 -7.57 7.55
N THR A 55 -2.44 -8.19 7.25
CA THR A 55 -2.97 -8.33 5.90
C THR A 55 -4.38 -7.73 5.86
N VAL A 56 -4.50 -6.52 5.37
CA VAL A 56 -5.76 -5.79 5.30
C VAL A 56 -6.60 -6.30 4.13
N THR A 57 -7.80 -6.70 4.43
CA THR A 57 -8.81 -7.24 3.50
C THR A 57 -10.17 -6.59 3.74
N VAL A 58 -11.21 -6.98 3.01
CA VAL A 58 -12.57 -6.56 3.32
C VAL A 58 -13.05 -7.28 4.58
N SER A 59 -13.38 -6.52 5.61
CA SER A 59 -13.91 -7.00 6.90
C SER A 59 -13.03 -8.07 7.56
N GLY A 60 -11.69 -7.95 7.45
CA GLY A 60 -10.75 -8.90 8.03
C GLY A 60 -10.82 -10.33 7.45
N GLY A 61 -11.60 -10.53 6.39
CA GLY A 61 -11.88 -11.85 5.83
C GLY A 61 -10.97 -12.23 4.65
N ASN A 62 -11.49 -13.10 3.78
CA ASN A 62 -10.76 -13.62 2.63
C ASN A 62 -11.11 -12.92 1.30
N SER A 63 -11.73 -11.75 1.36
CA SER A 63 -12.09 -10.96 0.18
C SER A 63 -11.12 -9.81 -0.01
N GLY A 64 -10.60 -9.67 -1.21
CA GLY A 64 -9.73 -8.55 -1.57
C GLY A 64 -10.48 -7.23 -1.59
N ILE A 65 -9.75 -6.14 -1.32
CA ILE A 65 -10.27 -4.78 -1.33
C ILE A 65 -10.61 -4.33 -2.75
N THR A 66 -11.56 -3.39 -2.87
CA THR A 66 -11.84 -2.73 -4.15
C THR A 66 -11.71 -1.21 -4.02
N TRP A 67 -11.41 -0.57 -5.14
CA TRP A 67 -11.27 0.88 -5.23
C TRP A 67 -12.54 1.50 -5.79
N GLN A 68 -12.86 2.71 -5.36
CA GLN A 68 -13.93 3.49 -5.96
C GLN A 68 -13.61 3.76 -7.44
N THR A 69 -14.63 3.78 -8.29
CA THR A 69 -14.45 4.15 -9.70
C THR A 69 -13.91 5.57 -9.81
N PRO A 70 -12.71 5.78 -10.39
CA PRO A 70 -12.09 7.09 -10.42
C PRO A 70 -12.81 8.03 -11.40
N THR A 71 -13.01 9.26 -10.98
CA THR A 71 -13.47 10.38 -11.82
C THR A 71 -12.33 11.34 -12.17
N THR A 72 -11.16 11.11 -11.56
CA THR A 72 -9.92 11.88 -11.74
C THR A 72 -8.74 10.90 -11.81
N GLU A 73 -7.51 11.42 -11.74
CA GLU A 73 -6.28 10.63 -11.62
C GLU A 73 -6.07 9.97 -10.23
N VAL A 74 -7.03 10.10 -9.33
CA VAL A 74 -6.94 9.58 -7.96
C VAL A 74 -7.87 8.39 -7.77
N LEU A 75 -7.31 7.29 -7.26
CA LEU A 75 -8.08 6.16 -6.74
C LEU A 75 -8.35 6.38 -5.25
N TYR A 76 -9.61 6.26 -4.85
CA TYR A 76 -10.03 6.30 -3.46
C TYR A 76 -10.47 4.93 -2.98
N LYS A 77 -10.29 4.68 -1.68
CA LYS A 77 -10.88 3.54 -0.99
C LYS A 77 -12.37 3.47 -1.30
N ASN A 78 -12.89 2.27 -1.59
CA ASN A 78 -14.33 2.07 -1.71
C ASN A 78 -15.01 2.37 -0.36
N PRO A 79 -15.87 3.39 -0.26
CA PRO A 79 -16.48 3.78 1.01
C PRO A 79 -17.47 2.75 1.56
N ALA A 80 -17.95 1.84 0.72
CA ALA A 80 -18.87 0.77 1.13
C ALA A 80 -18.14 -0.41 1.82
N GLU A 81 -16.80 -0.44 1.82
CA GLU A 81 -16.01 -1.53 2.39
C GLU A 81 -15.33 -1.11 3.70
N ALA A 82 -15.32 -2.00 4.68
CA ALA A 82 -14.41 -1.93 5.80
C ALA A 82 -13.09 -2.61 5.39
N TRP A 83 -11.99 -1.84 5.29
CA TRP A 83 -10.66 -2.38 5.04
C TRP A 83 -9.95 -2.57 6.37
N GLU A 84 -9.81 -3.81 6.79
CA GLU A 84 -9.31 -4.10 8.13
C GLU A 84 -8.57 -5.44 8.21
N GLU A 85 -7.81 -5.59 9.27
CA GLU A 85 -7.25 -6.82 9.81
C GLU A 85 -7.80 -6.97 11.23
N ASP A 86 -8.51 -8.03 11.51
CA ASP A 86 -9.15 -8.24 12.81
C ASP A 86 -8.14 -8.47 13.93
N SER A 87 -6.99 -9.07 13.58
CA SER A 87 -5.94 -9.39 14.55
C SER A 87 -4.55 -9.30 13.90
N VAL A 88 -3.85 -8.20 14.15
CA VAL A 88 -2.46 -8.01 13.74
C VAL A 88 -1.62 -9.21 14.18
N VAL A 89 -0.89 -9.83 13.23
CA VAL A 89 -0.20 -11.11 13.46
C VAL A 89 1.11 -10.97 14.21
N ALA A 90 1.76 -9.80 14.14
CA ALA A 90 2.99 -9.51 14.87
C ALA A 90 3.04 -8.05 15.30
N SER A 91 3.69 -7.76 16.44
CA SER A 91 3.98 -6.40 16.86
C SER A 91 5.18 -5.84 16.10
N GLY A 92 5.13 -4.57 15.72
CA GLY A 92 6.22 -3.91 15.05
C GLY A 92 5.86 -2.54 14.51
N ARG A 93 6.81 -1.94 13.80
CA ARG A 93 6.61 -0.66 13.13
C ARG A 93 6.48 -0.89 11.62
N VAL A 94 5.39 -0.41 11.03
CA VAL A 94 5.20 -0.44 9.59
C VAL A 94 6.27 0.42 8.91
N ARG A 95 7.12 -0.21 8.08
CA ARG A 95 8.17 0.43 7.28
C ARG A 95 7.79 0.56 5.83
N TYR A 96 7.07 -0.42 5.30
CA TYR A 96 6.46 -0.33 3.98
C TYR A 96 5.17 -1.15 3.93
N LEU A 97 4.37 -0.87 2.93
CA LEU A 97 3.22 -1.69 2.58
C LEU A 97 3.33 -2.18 1.14
N ARG A 98 2.76 -3.34 0.88
CA ARG A 98 2.60 -3.92 -0.46
C ARG A 98 1.13 -4.14 -0.75
N ILE A 99 0.67 -3.64 -1.90
CA ILE A 99 -0.63 -4.00 -2.47
C ILE A 99 -0.37 -5.11 -3.47
N SER A 100 -1.02 -6.26 -3.31
CA SER A 100 -0.83 -7.42 -4.17
C SER A 100 -2.01 -8.39 -4.06
N PRO A 101 -2.20 -9.33 -5.01
CA PRO A 101 -3.26 -10.34 -4.93
C PRO A 101 -3.22 -11.12 -3.62
N LEU A 102 -4.39 -11.59 -3.16
CA LEU A 102 -4.50 -12.45 -1.97
C LEU A 102 -3.61 -13.69 -2.07
N THR A 103 -3.44 -14.24 -3.26
CA THR A 103 -2.61 -15.43 -3.55
C THR A 103 -1.10 -15.16 -3.60
N ASP A 104 -0.69 -13.89 -3.42
CA ASP A 104 0.73 -13.53 -3.41
C ASP A 104 1.40 -14.09 -2.15
N ASP A 105 2.38 -14.98 -2.34
CA ASP A 105 3.15 -15.62 -1.28
C ASP A 105 4.37 -14.80 -0.81
N GLY A 106 4.57 -13.61 -1.36
CA GLY A 106 5.68 -12.72 -1.04
C GLY A 106 7.02 -13.08 -1.70
N THR A 107 7.11 -14.15 -2.47
CA THR A 107 8.33 -14.52 -3.21
C THR A 107 8.57 -13.59 -4.40
N GLN A 108 9.78 -13.63 -4.99
CA GLN A 108 10.09 -12.83 -6.18
C GLN A 108 9.20 -13.27 -7.37
N ARG A 109 8.49 -12.30 -7.95
CA ARG A 109 7.55 -12.52 -9.08
C ARG A 109 7.40 -11.25 -9.92
N ASN A 110 7.19 -11.43 -11.23
CA ASN A 110 6.92 -10.35 -12.18
C ASN A 110 5.64 -10.55 -13.00
N ASP A 111 4.84 -11.56 -12.67
CA ASP A 111 3.64 -11.99 -13.38
C ASP A 111 2.33 -11.57 -12.69
N ILE A 112 2.41 -10.91 -11.54
CA ILE A 112 1.26 -10.41 -10.78
C ILE A 112 1.38 -8.91 -10.51
N PRO A 113 0.24 -8.19 -10.36
CA PRO A 113 0.27 -6.79 -10.00
C PRO A 113 0.78 -6.63 -8.56
N ARG A 114 1.76 -5.75 -8.37
CA ARG A 114 2.29 -5.34 -7.07
C ARG A 114 2.60 -3.85 -7.06
N ALA A 115 2.39 -3.22 -5.93
CA ALA A 115 2.84 -1.85 -5.66
C ALA A 115 3.36 -1.75 -4.23
N ASP A 116 4.56 -1.22 -4.06
CA ASP A 116 5.19 -1.01 -2.76
C ASP A 116 5.22 0.48 -2.43
N PHE A 117 4.92 0.82 -1.18
CA PHE A 117 4.90 2.18 -0.68
C PHE A 117 5.68 2.25 0.63
N ILE A 118 6.60 3.22 0.73
CA ILE A 118 7.34 3.48 1.96
C ILE A 118 6.40 4.10 2.98
N ALA A 119 6.30 3.48 4.14
CA ALA A 119 5.39 3.88 5.21
C ALA A 119 6.09 4.77 6.24
N GLY A 120 5.37 5.75 6.73
CA GLY A 120 5.79 6.61 7.83
C GLY A 120 4.61 7.42 8.36
N THR A 121 4.83 8.17 9.42
CA THR A 121 3.82 9.08 9.95
C THR A 121 3.76 10.38 9.14
N TYR A 122 2.60 11.03 9.16
CA TYR A 122 2.47 12.37 8.59
C TYR A 122 3.47 13.35 9.21
N ALA A 123 3.72 13.24 10.52
CA ALA A 123 4.70 14.08 11.22
C ALA A 123 6.12 13.89 10.67
N GLU A 124 6.55 12.65 10.40
CA GLU A 124 7.86 12.37 9.80
C GLU A 124 7.97 12.95 8.39
N TYR A 125 6.91 12.86 7.59
CA TYR A 125 6.87 13.47 6.26
C TYR A 125 7.03 14.99 6.32
N VAL A 126 6.27 15.66 7.19
CA VAL A 126 6.33 17.13 7.36
C VAL A 126 7.70 17.57 7.94
N ALA A 127 8.34 16.73 8.75
CA ALA A 127 9.70 16.97 9.27
C ALA A 127 10.80 16.81 8.20
N GLY A 128 10.46 16.50 6.94
CA GLY A 128 11.37 16.49 5.81
C GLY A 128 11.70 15.10 5.23
N ASN A 129 11.09 14.02 5.73
CA ASN A 129 11.26 12.70 5.13
C ASN A 129 10.35 12.53 3.91
N THR A 130 10.78 13.08 2.77
CA THR A 130 10.03 13.07 1.50
C THR A 130 9.97 11.70 0.82
N SER A 131 10.74 10.70 1.30
CA SER A 131 10.68 9.33 0.79
C SER A 131 9.39 8.61 1.20
N ILE A 132 8.68 9.10 2.23
CA ILE A 132 7.43 8.50 2.69
C ILE A 132 6.34 8.72 1.63
N THR A 133 5.81 7.62 1.10
CA THR A 133 4.74 7.59 0.09
C THR A 133 3.40 7.10 0.65
N ALA A 134 3.42 6.36 1.76
CA ALA A 134 2.23 5.95 2.51
C ALA A 134 2.26 6.57 3.92
N ARG A 135 1.27 7.41 4.23
CA ARG A 135 1.24 8.20 5.48
C ARG A 135 0.18 7.67 6.42
N PHE A 136 0.60 7.44 7.65
CA PHE A 136 -0.25 6.92 8.73
C PHE A 136 -0.30 7.93 9.89
N GLU A 137 -1.34 7.88 10.71
CA GLU A 137 -1.35 8.56 12.00
C GLU A 137 -0.38 7.89 12.98
N ASN A 138 -0.37 6.55 12.97
CA ASN A 138 0.52 5.74 13.78
C ASN A 138 1.01 4.53 12.96
N THR A 139 2.32 4.31 12.96
CA THR A 139 2.95 3.17 12.28
C THR A 139 3.23 1.99 13.21
N THR A 140 3.02 2.12 14.52
CA THR A 140 3.24 1.03 15.47
C THR A 140 2.00 0.16 15.60
N LEU A 141 2.16 -1.13 15.31
CA LEU A 141 1.12 -2.15 15.45
C LEU A 141 1.44 -3.07 16.62
N VAL A 142 0.38 -3.59 17.25
CA VAL A 142 0.49 -4.51 18.39
C VAL A 142 -0.24 -5.81 18.05
N SER A 143 0.43 -6.94 18.17
CA SER A 143 -0.13 -8.26 17.90
C SER A 143 -1.44 -8.49 18.67
N GLY A 144 -2.42 -9.07 18.01
CA GLY A 144 -3.74 -9.33 18.58
C GLY A 144 -4.69 -8.13 18.59
N GLN A 145 -4.24 -6.92 18.22
CA GLN A 145 -5.11 -5.76 18.10
C GLN A 145 -5.65 -5.63 16.66
N PRO A 146 -6.88 -5.12 16.48
CA PRO A 146 -7.40 -4.85 15.15
C PRO A 146 -6.67 -3.65 14.51
N PHE A 147 -6.54 -3.69 13.19
CA PHE A 147 -6.06 -2.58 12.38
C PHE A 147 -7.09 -2.23 11.31
N ARG A 148 -7.39 -0.95 11.14
CA ARG A 148 -8.39 -0.48 10.18
C ARG A 148 -7.88 0.69 9.34
N VAL A 149 -8.16 0.64 8.04
CA VAL A 149 -7.90 1.73 7.10
C VAL A 149 -9.20 2.52 6.90
N ASN A 150 -9.32 3.67 7.55
CA ASN A 150 -10.52 4.52 7.47
C ASN A 150 -10.61 5.27 6.15
N ALA A 151 -9.47 5.76 5.63
CA ALA A 151 -9.39 6.42 4.34
C ALA A 151 -8.08 6.02 3.63
N ALA A 152 -8.15 5.90 2.32
CA ALA A 152 -6.98 5.69 1.47
C ALA A 152 -7.18 6.34 0.11
N SER A 153 -6.12 6.92 -0.42
CA SER A 153 -6.08 7.39 -1.81
C SER A 153 -4.73 7.08 -2.43
N MET A 154 -4.73 6.79 -3.72
CA MET A 154 -3.52 6.61 -4.52
C MET A 154 -3.59 7.54 -5.72
N THR A 155 -2.65 8.47 -5.80
CA THR A 155 -2.53 9.40 -6.93
C THR A 155 -1.54 8.85 -7.95
N VAL A 156 -1.91 8.87 -9.21
CA VAL A 156 -1.01 8.53 -10.31
C VAL A 156 -0.13 9.74 -10.61
N VAL A 157 1.15 9.63 -10.28
CA VAL A 157 2.15 10.63 -10.65
C VAL A 157 3.11 10.00 -11.64
N LEU A 158 3.12 10.47 -12.88
CA LEU A 158 4.16 10.12 -13.85
C LEU A 158 5.25 11.16 -13.76
N SER A 159 6.43 10.75 -13.32
CA SER A 159 7.64 11.56 -13.35
C SER A 159 8.44 11.20 -14.60
N PHE A 160 8.57 12.15 -15.52
CA PHE A 160 9.50 12.04 -16.63
C PHE A 160 10.82 12.71 -16.19
N GLY A 161 11.82 11.86 -15.92
CA GLY A 161 13.17 12.32 -15.61
C GLY A 161 13.87 12.93 -16.81
#